data_a4873bdf500082ff3d9821adbc239b5c
#
_entry.id   a4873bdf500082ff3d9821adbc239b5c
#
_cell.length_a   1.000
_cell.length_b   1.000
_cell.length_c   1.000
_cell.angle_alpha   90.00
_cell.angle_beta   90.00
_cell.angle_gamma   90.00
#
_symmetry.space_group_name_H-M   'P 1'
#
loop_
_entity.id
_entity.type
_entity.pdbx_description
1 polymer ?
#
loop_
_entity_poly.entity_id
_entity_poly.type
_entity_poly.pdbx_seq_one_letter_code
_entity_poly.pdbx_strand_id
1 'polypeptide(L)'
;MYIINEVLSKNTNELKTLERDISKLSEIKGSFPRLSYTKCIDLLKDAGYKIEWGDDFGSPEESYISDQYNKPVIVYGFPSKIKAFYMKRDAENSKVVLGMDILAPEGYGEIVGGSEREVDIDVLLQRINEEGLNKEDYDWFLDLRKYGSVPHSGFGMGLERVVSWICGLSHIRETIPFARTMSRLNP
;
A
#
# COMPACT_ATOMS: atom_id res chain seq x y z
N MET A 1 4.48 13.15 4.26
CA MET A 1 4.70 14.61 4.49
C MET A 1 6.13 15.05 4.21
N TYR A 2 7.16 14.46 4.83
CA TYR A 2 8.56 14.90 4.64
C TYR A 2 8.94 14.95 3.15
N ILE A 3 8.74 13.86 2.39
CA ILE A 3 9.06 13.78 0.95
C ILE A 3 8.37 14.89 0.15
N ILE A 4 7.07 15.12 0.38
CA ILE A 4 6.31 16.17 -0.32
C ILE A 4 6.93 17.55 -0.06
N ASN A 5 7.23 17.85 1.21
CA ASN A 5 7.83 19.14 1.58
C ASN A 5 9.20 19.33 0.98
N GLU A 6 10.05 18.29 0.97
CA GLU A 6 11.39 18.35 0.35
C GLU A 6 11.29 18.58 -1.17
N VAL A 7 10.40 17.87 -1.85
CA VAL A 7 10.20 18.05 -3.29
C VAL A 7 9.66 19.45 -3.60
N LEU A 8 8.68 19.93 -2.86
CA LEU A 8 8.14 21.28 -3.04
C LEU A 8 9.18 22.37 -2.78
N SER A 9 10.12 22.15 -1.86
CA SER A 9 11.15 23.12 -1.55
C SER A 9 12.35 23.12 -2.53
N LYS A 10 12.68 21.95 -3.11
CA LYS A 10 13.92 21.76 -3.88
C LYS A 10 13.68 21.55 -5.37
N ASN A 11 12.52 21.04 -5.77
CA ASN A 11 12.24 20.58 -7.13
C ASN A 11 11.05 21.29 -7.79
N THR A 12 10.74 22.50 -7.37
CA THR A 12 9.60 23.27 -7.92
C THR A 12 9.75 23.54 -9.42
N ASN A 13 10.99 23.76 -9.91
CA ASN A 13 11.23 24.03 -11.33
C ASN A 13 10.99 22.78 -12.17
N GLU A 14 11.42 21.62 -11.70
CA GLU A 14 11.20 20.33 -12.35
C GLU A 14 9.67 20.01 -12.40
N LEU A 15 8.96 20.23 -11.31
CA LEU A 15 7.50 20.06 -11.29
C LEU A 15 6.78 20.98 -12.26
N LYS A 16 7.23 22.25 -12.40
CA LYS A 16 6.71 23.18 -13.40
C LYS A 16 6.99 22.73 -14.83
N THR A 17 8.18 22.19 -15.09
CA THR A 17 8.53 21.63 -16.40
C THR A 17 7.64 20.46 -16.78
N LEU A 18 7.22 19.67 -15.80
CA LEU A 18 6.27 18.57 -15.96
C LEU A 18 4.80 19.02 -15.96
N GLU A 19 4.54 20.35 -15.91
CA GLU A 19 3.19 20.93 -15.84
C GLU A 19 2.35 20.41 -14.66
N ARG A 20 3.05 19.99 -13.56
CA ARG A 20 2.38 19.52 -12.35
C ARG A 20 1.66 20.66 -11.62
N ASP A 21 0.38 20.48 -11.32
CA ASP A 21 -0.34 21.37 -10.43
C ASP A 21 0.19 21.24 -8.99
N ILE A 22 1.06 22.18 -8.62
CA ILE A 22 1.74 22.21 -7.32
C ILE A 22 0.77 22.53 -6.18
N SER A 23 -0.37 23.21 -6.46
CA SER A 23 -1.32 23.59 -5.42
C SER A 23 -1.86 22.38 -4.67
N LYS A 24 -2.19 21.30 -5.39
CA LYS A 24 -2.67 20.03 -4.82
C LYS A 24 -1.70 19.40 -3.82
N LEU A 25 -0.40 19.45 -4.11
CA LEU A 25 0.62 18.94 -3.19
C LEU A 25 0.80 19.87 -1.97
N SER A 26 0.72 21.18 -2.19
CA SER A 26 0.88 22.22 -1.15
C SER A 26 -0.27 22.24 -0.13
N GLU A 27 -1.46 21.78 -0.53
CA GLU A 27 -2.63 21.65 0.33
C GLU A 27 -2.54 20.45 1.28
N ILE A 28 -1.68 19.48 1.00
CA ILE A 28 -1.50 18.29 1.84
C ILE A 28 -0.83 18.69 3.15
N LYS A 29 -1.61 18.78 4.23
CA LYS A 29 -1.15 19.19 5.56
C LYS A 29 -1.72 18.30 6.65
N GLY A 30 -1.01 18.23 7.77
CA GLY A 30 -1.45 17.52 8.98
C GLY A 30 -1.41 16.01 8.82
N SER A 31 -2.16 15.31 9.66
CA SER A 31 -2.28 13.85 9.64
C SER A 31 -3.15 13.38 8.48
N PHE A 32 -2.85 12.19 7.98
CA PHE A 32 -3.68 11.52 6.98
C PHE A 32 -4.92 10.90 7.64
N PRO A 33 -6.10 10.97 6.98
CA PRO A 33 -7.28 10.27 7.44
C PRO A 33 -7.03 8.76 7.51
N ARG A 34 -7.70 8.10 8.46
CA ARG A 34 -7.60 6.66 8.67
C ARG A 34 -8.98 6.04 8.54
N LEU A 35 -9.09 5.05 7.67
CA LEU A 35 -10.31 4.29 7.41
C LEU A 35 -10.07 2.82 7.67
N SER A 36 -11.00 2.13 8.35
CA SER A 36 -10.96 0.68 8.36
C SER A 36 -11.37 0.13 6.99
N TYR A 37 -10.81 -1.02 6.62
CA TYR A 37 -11.22 -1.76 5.42
C TYR A 37 -12.74 -1.97 5.39
N THR A 38 -13.36 -2.34 6.52
CA THR A 38 -14.82 -2.51 6.61
C THR A 38 -15.57 -1.24 6.19
N LYS A 39 -15.11 -0.07 6.67
CA LYS A 39 -15.72 1.20 6.29
C LYS A 39 -15.51 1.53 4.81
N CYS A 40 -14.40 1.13 4.22
CA CYS A 40 -14.17 1.27 2.79
C CYS A 40 -15.15 0.40 1.98
N ILE A 41 -15.41 -0.84 2.42
CA ILE A 41 -16.42 -1.71 1.80
C ILE A 41 -17.82 -1.05 1.84
N ASP A 42 -18.22 -0.48 2.97
CA ASP A 42 -19.51 0.23 3.08
C ASP A 42 -19.59 1.39 2.09
N LEU A 43 -18.54 2.24 2.03
CA LEU A 43 -18.47 3.37 1.09
C LEU A 43 -18.55 2.92 -0.37
N LEU A 44 -17.88 1.82 -0.72
CA LEU A 44 -17.91 1.28 -2.08
C LEU A 44 -19.29 0.73 -2.44
N LYS A 45 -19.94 0.02 -1.53
CA LYS A 45 -21.32 -0.49 -1.73
C LYS A 45 -22.32 0.63 -1.91
N ASP A 46 -22.21 1.68 -1.09
CA ASP A 46 -23.07 2.87 -1.19
C ASP A 46 -22.90 3.58 -2.55
N ALA A 47 -21.70 3.49 -3.13
CA ALA A 47 -21.39 4.01 -4.46
C ALA A 47 -21.78 3.06 -5.61
N GLY A 48 -22.34 1.88 -5.30
CA GLY A 48 -22.80 0.91 -6.31
C GLY A 48 -21.76 -0.09 -6.79
N TYR A 49 -20.59 -0.15 -6.15
CA TYR A 49 -19.58 -1.18 -6.46
C TYR A 49 -20.06 -2.57 -6.04
N LYS A 50 -19.80 -3.56 -6.86
CA LYS A 50 -20.07 -4.97 -6.57
C LYS A 50 -18.89 -5.60 -5.84
N ILE A 51 -18.79 -5.33 -4.56
CA ILE A 51 -17.69 -5.80 -3.70
C ILE A 51 -18.28 -6.34 -2.40
N GLU A 52 -17.69 -7.42 -1.88
CA GLU A 52 -18.06 -8.00 -0.60
C GLU A 52 -16.90 -7.93 0.41
N TRP A 53 -17.25 -8.05 1.69
CA TRP A 53 -16.23 -8.08 2.72
C TRP A 53 -15.36 -9.34 2.57
N GLY A 54 -14.07 -9.15 2.39
CA GLY A 54 -13.11 -10.23 2.10
C GLY A 54 -12.53 -10.16 0.69
N ASP A 55 -13.08 -9.32 -0.19
CA ASP A 55 -12.54 -9.08 -1.52
C ASP A 55 -11.36 -8.09 -1.45
N ASP A 56 -10.37 -8.27 -2.30
CA ASP A 56 -9.28 -7.30 -2.42
C ASP A 56 -9.72 -6.09 -3.24
N PHE A 57 -9.10 -4.93 -2.99
CA PHE A 57 -9.36 -3.74 -3.78
C PHE A 57 -8.58 -3.81 -5.09
N GLY A 58 -9.28 -3.54 -6.18
CA GLY A 58 -8.63 -3.21 -7.44
C GLY A 58 -8.38 -1.71 -7.58
N SER A 59 -7.73 -1.32 -8.66
CA SER A 59 -7.45 0.09 -8.96
C SER A 59 -8.69 1.00 -8.96
N PRO A 60 -9.87 0.58 -9.46
CA PRO A 60 -11.08 1.41 -9.38
C PRO A 60 -11.54 1.67 -7.95
N GLU A 61 -11.49 0.66 -7.08
CA GLU A 61 -11.90 0.76 -5.67
C GLU A 61 -10.95 1.66 -4.89
N GLU A 62 -9.64 1.46 -5.06
CA GLU A 62 -8.61 2.32 -4.45
C GLU A 62 -8.74 3.78 -4.87
N SER A 63 -8.94 4.03 -6.16
CA SER A 63 -9.16 5.38 -6.70
C SER A 63 -10.39 6.01 -6.09
N TYR A 64 -11.53 5.30 -6.07
CA TYR A 64 -12.75 5.84 -5.48
C TYR A 64 -12.57 6.21 -4.01
N ILE A 65 -11.93 5.33 -3.21
CA ILE A 65 -11.68 5.59 -1.79
C ILE A 65 -10.78 6.83 -1.62
N SER A 66 -9.68 6.90 -2.37
CA SER A 66 -8.70 7.99 -2.25
C SER A 66 -9.24 9.32 -2.75
N ASP A 67 -10.09 9.33 -3.77
CA ASP A 67 -10.66 10.55 -4.36
C ASP A 67 -11.72 11.24 -3.44
N GLN A 68 -12.13 10.57 -2.35
CA GLN A 68 -12.92 11.22 -1.30
C GLN A 68 -12.08 12.23 -0.49
N TYR A 69 -10.77 12.28 -0.71
CA TYR A 69 -9.84 13.10 0.06
C TYR A 69 -8.87 13.83 -0.87
N ASN A 70 -8.47 15.04 -0.45
CA ASN A 70 -7.44 15.84 -1.12
C ASN A 70 -6.02 15.52 -0.64
N LYS A 71 -5.84 14.42 0.11
CA LYS A 71 -4.57 13.97 0.68
C LYS A 71 -4.57 12.44 0.83
N PRO A 72 -3.39 11.81 0.98
CA PRO A 72 -3.34 10.37 1.16
C PRO A 72 -4.19 9.88 2.32
N VAL A 73 -4.84 8.74 2.13
CA VAL A 73 -5.66 8.05 3.13
C VAL A 73 -5.00 6.74 3.54
N ILE A 74 -5.04 6.46 4.83
CA ILE A 74 -4.53 5.20 5.39
C ILE A 74 -5.72 4.25 5.56
N VAL A 75 -5.71 3.14 4.82
CA VAL A 75 -6.67 2.05 5.00
C VAL A 75 -6.02 0.98 5.85
N TYR A 76 -6.73 0.46 6.86
CA TYR A 76 -6.19 -0.52 7.79
C TYR A 76 -7.19 -1.62 8.14
N GLY A 77 -6.70 -2.72 8.74
CA GLY A 77 -7.54 -3.81 9.22
C GLY A 77 -8.11 -4.65 8.06
N PHE A 78 -7.28 -4.97 7.10
CA PHE A 78 -7.63 -5.82 5.96
C PHE A 78 -7.91 -7.26 6.39
N PRO A 79 -8.78 -7.98 5.67
CA PRO A 79 -9.01 -9.40 5.89
C PRO A 79 -7.72 -10.20 5.78
N SER A 80 -7.51 -11.12 6.74
CA SER A 80 -6.30 -11.95 6.78
C SER A 80 -6.13 -12.87 5.57
N LYS A 81 -7.24 -13.20 4.88
CA LYS A 81 -7.24 -14.09 3.71
C LYS A 81 -6.66 -13.46 2.44
N ILE A 82 -6.70 -12.13 2.33
CA ILE A 82 -6.23 -11.40 1.14
C ILE A 82 -4.86 -10.74 1.36
N LYS A 83 -4.28 -10.91 2.54
CA LYS A 83 -2.96 -10.32 2.90
C LYS A 83 -1.96 -11.43 3.20
N ALA A 84 -0.69 -11.13 2.97
CA ALA A 84 0.41 -12.09 3.02
C ALA A 84 0.52 -12.80 4.38
N PHE A 85 0.94 -14.06 4.36
CA PHE A 85 1.03 -14.97 5.50
C PHE A 85 1.80 -14.40 6.70
N TYR A 86 2.77 -13.55 6.44
CA TYR A 86 3.65 -12.97 7.47
C TYR A 86 3.07 -11.78 8.21
N MET A 87 1.90 -11.29 7.81
CA MET A 87 1.23 -10.21 8.52
C MET A 87 0.54 -10.74 9.77
N LYS A 88 0.81 -10.10 10.90
CA LYS A 88 0.25 -10.49 12.18
C LYS A 88 -1.26 -10.26 12.20
N ARG A 89 -2.00 -11.28 12.65
CA ARG A 89 -3.43 -11.15 12.89
C ARG A 89 -3.70 -10.29 14.12
N ASP A 90 -4.82 -9.57 14.10
CA ASP A 90 -5.30 -8.84 15.26
C ASP A 90 -5.72 -9.83 16.36
N ALA A 91 -5.30 -9.57 17.60
CA ALA A 91 -5.59 -10.44 18.73
C ALA A 91 -7.07 -10.44 19.14
N GLU A 92 -7.78 -9.33 18.91
CA GLU A 92 -9.20 -9.20 19.20
C GLU A 92 -10.08 -9.71 18.05
N ASN A 93 -9.54 -9.69 16.83
CA ASN A 93 -10.25 -10.13 15.63
C ASN A 93 -9.33 -10.83 14.64
N SER A 94 -9.13 -12.13 14.79
CA SER A 94 -8.24 -12.94 13.93
C SER A 94 -8.63 -12.99 12.44
N LYS A 95 -9.79 -12.44 12.07
CA LYS A 95 -10.20 -12.32 10.66
C LYS A 95 -9.48 -11.21 9.93
N VAL A 96 -8.84 -10.27 10.65
CA VAL A 96 -8.09 -9.15 10.07
C VAL A 96 -6.63 -9.18 10.48
N VAL A 97 -5.79 -8.49 9.73
CA VAL A 97 -4.37 -8.31 10.03
C VAL A 97 -4.08 -6.89 10.53
N LEU A 98 -3.02 -6.74 11.32
CA LEU A 98 -2.45 -5.45 11.72
C LEU A 98 -1.63 -4.87 10.55
N GLY A 99 -2.32 -4.65 9.44
CA GLY A 99 -1.77 -4.13 8.20
C GLY A 99 -2.44 -2.84 7.78
N MET A 100 -1.74 -2.08 6.95
CA MET A 100 -2.25 -0.83 6.38
C MET A 100 -1.70 -0.61 4.98
N ASP A 101 -2.50 0.07 4.16
CA ASP A 101 -2.08 0.61 2.88
C ASP A 101 -2.29 2.13 2.89
N ILE A 102 -1.43 2.89 2.20
CA ILE A 102 -1.60 4.32 2.00
C ILE A 102 -1.97 4.53 0.54
N LEU A 103 -3.16 5.06 0.31
CA LEU A 103 -3.67 5.39 -1.00
C LEU A 103 -3.44 6.87 -1.28
N ALA A 104 -2.78 7.18 -2.39
CA ALA A 104 -2.58 8.56 -2.84
C ALA A 104 -3.83 9.07 -3.59
N PRO A 105 -4.21 10.34 -3.42
CA PRO A 105 -5.34 10.94 -4.14
C PRO A 105 -5.06 11.06 -5.64
N GLU A 106 -6.02 11.57 -6.38
CA GLU A 106 -5.95 11.80 -7.82
C GLU A 106 -5.84 10.48 -8.64
N GLY A 107 -6.41 9.38 -8.12
CA GLY A 107 -6.47 8.10 -8.81
C GLY A 107 -5.17 7.28 -8.80
N TYR A 108 -4.15 7.68 -8.05
CA TYR A 108 -2.86 6.96 -8.03
C TYR A 108 -2.88 5.66 -7.19
N GLY A 109 -3.89 5.48 -6.31
CA GLY A 109 -4.04 4.25 -5.55
C GLY A 109 -2.94 4.00 -4.54
N GLU A 110 -2.66 2.73 -4.24
CA GLU A 110 -1.68 2.34 -3.23
C GLU A 110 -0.26 2.79 -3.59
N ILE A 111 0.36 3.53 -2.67
CA ILE A 111 1.78 3.95 -2.74
C ILE A 111 2.66 3.32 -1.65
N VAL A 112 2.05 2.90 -0.54
CA VAL A 112 2.73 2.23 0.58
C VAL A 112 1.85 1.12 1.10
N GLY A 113 2.42 -0.05 1.31
CA GLY A 113 1.81 -1.14 2.06
C GLY A 113 2.70 -1.56 3.23
N GLY A 114 2.11 -1.86 4.39
CA GLY A 114 2.86 -2.21 5.58
C GLY A 114 2.07 -3.01 6.60
N SER A 115 2.76 -3.63 7.54
CA SER A 115 2.11 -4.38 8.62
C SER A 115 3.02 -4.59 9.83
N GLU A 116 2.42 -4.89 10.98
CA GLU A 116 3.10 -5.62 12.03
C GLU A 116 3.40 -7.04 11.53
N ARG A 117 4.58 -7.56 11.85
CA ARG A 117 5.02 -8.88 11.42
C ARG A 117 4.68 -9.92 12.47
N GLU A 118 4.24 -11.10 12.00
CA GLU A 118 4.09 -12.24 12.89
C GLU A 118 5.47 -12.70 13.40
N VAL A 119 5.56 -12.88 14.73
CA VAL A 119 6.80 -13.31 15.41
C VAL A 119 6.70 -14.72 15.94
N ASP A 120 5.49 -15.27 16.04
CA ASP A 120 5.26 -16.64 16.45
C ASP A 120 5.48 -17.59 15.29
N ILE A 121 6.44 -18.53 15.45
CA ILE A 121 6.81 -19.45 14.38
C ILE A 121 5.70 -20.46 14.07
N ASP A 122 4.94 -20.89 15.09
CA ASP A 122 3.87 -21.87 14.89
C ASP A 122 2.70 -21.23 14.12
N VAL A 123 2.39 -19.97 14.41
CA VAL A 123 1.41 -19.20 13.65
C VAL A 123 1.86 -19.00 12.20
N LEU A 124 3.13 -18.69 11.97
CA LEU A 124 3.69 -18.58 10.60
C LEU A 124 3.60 -19.90 9.83
N LEU A 125 3.95 -21.02 10.46
CA LEU A 125 3.86 -22.34 9.85
C LEU A 125 2.41 -22.69 9.50
N GLN A 126 1.48 -22.38 10.40
CA GLN A 126 0.05 -22.55 10.13
C GLN A 126 -0.38 -21.72 8.91
N ARG A 127 0.02 -20.45 8.83
CA ARG A 127 -0.33 -19.54 7.73
C ARG A 127 0.25 -20.01 6.39
N ILE A 128 1.52 -20.44 6.36
CA ILE A 128 2.16 -21.02 5.17
C ILE A 128 1.35 -22.21 4.66
N ASN A 129 0.91 -23.09 5.57
CA ASN A 129 0.08 -24.23 5.20
C ASN A 129 -1.32 -23.83 4.73
N GLU A 130 -1.98 -22.86 5.39
CA GLU A 130 -3.30 -22.33 5.00
C GLU A 130 -3.28 -21.75 3.57
N GLU A 131 -2.18 -21.13 3.17
CA GLU A 131 -1.99 -20.53 1.84
C GLU A 131 -1.44 -21.53 0.80
N GLY A 132 -1.22 -22.80 1.20
CA GLY A 132 -0.72 -23.84 0.31
C GLY A 132 0.72 -23.61 -0.18
N LEU A 133 1.50 -22.84 0.57
CA LEU A 133 2.89 -22.53 0.24
C LEU A 133 3.82 -23.65 0.67
N ASN A 134 4.90 -23.87 -0.09
CA ASN A 134 5.92 -24.83 0.28
C ASN A 134 6.82 -24.26 1.39
N LYS A 135 6.80 -24.89 2.57
CA LYS A 135 7.58 -24.44 3.74
C LYS A 135 9.07 -24.28 3.45
N GLU A 136 9.65 -25.16 2.65
CA GLU A 136 11.09 -25.16 2.35
C GLU A 136 11.56 -23.87 1.68
N ASP A 137 10.69 -23.23 0.89
CA ASP A 137 10.98 -21.95 0.23
C ASP A 137 11.09 -20.79 1.23
N TYR A 138 10.58 -20.98 2.46
CA TYR A 138 10.52 -19.97 3.52
C TYR A 138 11.36 -20.34 4.75
N ASP A 139 12.17 -21.40 4.72
CA ASP A 139 12.99 -21.79 5.88
C ASP A 139 13.91 -20.65 6.35
N TRP A 140 14.53 -19.92 5.43
CA TRP A 140 15.33 -18.73 5.75
C TRP A 140 14.54 -17.63 6.47
N PHE A 141 13.26 -17.47 6.14
CA PHE A 141 12.36 -16.50 6.78
C PHE A 141 11.93 -16.96 8.19
N LEU A 142 11.69 -18.27 8.35
CA LEU A 142 11.37 -18.89 9.63
C LEU A 142 12.55 -18.86 10.59
N ASP A 143 13.76 -19.01 10.09
CA ASP A 143 14.98 -18.91 10.89
C ASP A 143 15.14 -17.56 11.59
N LEU A 144 14.63 -16.49 11.01
CA LEU A 144 14.57 -15.16 11.66
C LEU A 144 13.67 -15.13 12.92
N ARG A 145 12.84 -16.14 13.13
CA ARG A 145 12.02 -16.31 14.34
C ARG A 145 12.62 -17.35 15.27
N LYS A 146 13.13 -18.42 14.70
CA LYS A 146 13.76 -19.53 15.42
C LYS A 146 14.98 -19.08 16.24
N TYR A 147 15.81 -18.21 15.69
CA TYR A 147 17.01 -17.69 16.35
C TYR A 147 16.78 -16.44 17.18
N GLY A 148 15.55 -16.04 17.37
CA GLY A 148 15.12 -14.90 18.19
C GLY A 148 14.42 -13.83 17.36
N SER A 149 13.32 -13.33 17.89
CA SER A 149 12.55 -12.26 17.26
C SER A 149 11.99 -11.31 18.33
N VAL A 150 11.64 -10.13 17.91
CA VAL A 150 10.95 -9.10 18.72
C VAL A 150 9.75 -8.60 17.95
N PRO A 151 8.73 -8.04 18.60
CA PRO A 151 7.66 -7.33 17.90
C PRO A 151 8.25 -6.26 16.98
N HIS A 152 7.90 -6.32 15.72
CA HIS A 152 8.40 -5.38 14.70
C HIS A 152 7.37 -5.19 13.59
N SER A 153 7.51 -4.07 12.89
CA SER A 153 6.71 -3.74 11.71
C SER A 153 7.62 -3.42 10.54
N GLY A 154 7.06 -3.49 9.35
CA GLY A 154 7.75 -3.09 8.14
C GLY A 154 6.77 -2.56 7.11
N PHE A 155 7.28 -1.76 6.19
CA PHE A 155 6.51 -1.27 5.05
C PHE A 155 7.35 -1.29 3.78
N GLY A 156 6.67 -1.40 2.64
CA GLY A 156 7.22 -1.14 1.33
C GLY A 156 6.60 0.14 0.76
N MET A 157 7.42 0.96 0.12
CA MET A 157 6.97 2.14 -0.61
C MET A 157 7.37 2.00 -2.07
N GLY A 158 6.38 2.01 -2.98
CA GLY A 158 6.63 1.96 -4.41
C GLY A 158 7.23 3.28 -4.89
N LEU A 159 8.55 3.31 -5.18
CA LEU A 159 9.22 4.52 -5.62
C LEU A 159 8.56 5.09 -6.87
N GLU A 160 8.32 4.26 -7.86
CA GLU A 160 7.68 4.64 -9.12
C GLU A 160 6.26 5.17 -8.90
N ARG A 161 5.50 4.55 -8.00
CA ARG A 161 4.14 5.02 -7.65
C ARG A 161 4.15 6.38 -6.98
N VAL A 162 5.09 6.60 -6.06
CA VAL A 162 5.26 7.90 -5.39
C VAL A 162 5.71 8.97 -6.38
N VAL A 163 6.67 8.66 -7.27
CA VAL A 163 7.12 9.58 -8.32
C VAL A 163 5.98 9.91 -9.27
N SER A 164 5.22 8.90 -9.73
CA SER A 164 4.07 9.10 -10.61
C SER A 164 3.07 10.08 -9.99
N TRP A 165 2.68 9.86 -8.74
CA TRP A 165 1.77 10.75 -8.02
C TRP A 165 2.32 12.16 -7.83
N ILE A 166 3.54 12.31 -7.31
CA ILE A 166 4.14 13.63 -7.02
C ILE A 166 4.32 14.43 -8.31
N CYS A 167 4.76 13.78 -9.38
CA CYS A 167 5.00 14.43 -10.67
C CYS A 167 3.72 14.58 -11.54
N GLY A 168 2.60 13.96 -11.15
CA GLY A 168 1.35 14.04 -11.93
C GLY A 168 1.39 13.26 -13.23
N LEU A 169 2.16 12.15 -13.29
CA LEU A 169 2.34 11.36 -14.51
C LEU A 169 1.17 10.41 -14.73
N SER A 170 0.76 10.27 -15.96
CA SER A 170 -0.40 9.43 -16.32
C SER A 170 -0.08 7.94 -16.30
N HIS A 171 1.17 7.57 -16.48
CA HIS A 171 1.59 6.18 -16.53
C HIS A 171 2.90 5.92 -15.80
N ILE A 172 2.94 4.86 -14.98
CA ILE A 172 4.09 4.47 -14.17
C ILE A 172 5.38 4.23 -14.99
N ARG A 173 5.27 3.90 -16.29
CA ARG A 173 6.44 3.76 -17.19
C ARG A 173 7.24 5.05 -17.37
N GLU A 174 6.62 6.18 -17.15
CA GLU A 174 7.26 7.51 -17.28
C GLU A 174 8.16 7.85 -16.10
N THR A 175 8.11 7.04 -15.03
CA THR A 175 8.88 7.27 -13.80
C THR A 175 10.29 6.71 -13.84
N ILE A 176 10.64 5.90 -14.82
CA ILE A 176 11.97 5.28 -14.95
C ILE A 176 12.56 5.52 -16.33
N PRO A 177 13.91 5.69 -16.43
CA PRO A 177 14.57 5.99 -17.72
C PRO A 177 14.43 4.86 -18.75
N PHE A 178 14.41 3.61 -18.30
CA PHE A 178 14.42 2.42 -19.17
C PHE A 178 13.28 1.47 -18.80
N ALA A 179 12.06 1.89 -19.11
CA ALA A 179 10.88 1.08 -18.83
C ALA A 179 10.91 -0.24 -19.62
N ARG A 180 10.82 -1.35 -18.90
CA ARG A 180 10.62 -2.67 -19.50
C ARG A 180 9.13 -2.92 -19.69
N THR A 181 8.78 -3.46 -20.85
CA THR A 181 7.40 -3.79 -21.20
C THR A 181 7.38 -5.18 -21.84
N MET A 182 6.20 -5.70 -22.13
CA MET A 182 6.09 -7.00 -22.81
C MET A 182 6.79 -7.05 -24.17
N SER A 183 6.92 -5.92 -24.83
CA SER A 183 7.56 -5.79 -26.15
C SER A 183 8.95 -5.13 -26.11
N ARG A 184 9.42 -4.69 -24.94
CA ARG A 184 10.70 -4.01 -24.78
C ARG A 184 11.42 -4.49 -23.52
N LEU A 185 12.49 -5.26 -23.69
CA LEU A 185 13.33 -5.79 -22.61
C LEU A 185 14.68 -5.08 -22.49
N ASN A 186 15.15 -4.47 -23.57
CA ASN A 186 16.42 -3.75 -23.63
C ASN A 186 16.19 -2.23 -23.64
N PRO A 187 17.18 -1.45 -23.18
CA PRO A 187 17.16 0.01 -23.25
C PRO A 187 16.91 0.56 -24.67
#